data_98e9bf27b984b2dd3ef7f89a3df89fac
#
_entry.id   98e9bf27b984b2dd3ef7f89a3df89fac
#
_cell.length_a   1.000
_cell.length_b   1.000
_cell.length_c   1.000
_cell.angle_alpha   90.00
_cell.angle_beta   90.00
_cell.angle_gamma   90.00
#
_symmetry.space_group_name_H-M   'P 1'
#
loop_
_entity.id
_entity.type
_entity.pdbx_description
1 polymer ?
#
loop_
_entity_poly.entity_id
_entity_poly.type
_entity_poly.pdbx_seq_one_letter_code
_entity_poly.pdbx_strand_id
1 'polypeptide(L)'
;MIDMLSRMRILLVLACLAACKQHDPSPLAQTVQDCRSELGCPRPILYVHDLMAARRYYHEQLGFKLDWTDGDPPDFGAVSRGDTQLFMCERCQGNAGSWLWVATPDVDRLHAELVKRGAIIKSPPGDKPWGVREMQVADPDGNVLRIGSPIKDR
;
A
#
# COMPACT_ATOMS: atom_id res chain seq x y z
N MET A 1 55.53 2.71 -27.42
CA MET A 1 54.83 4.00 -27.68
C MET A 1 53.39 3.65 -28.04
N ILE A 2 52.48 3.61 -27.09
CA ILE A 2 51.08 3.27 -27.29
C ILE A 2 50.41 4.53 -27.82
N ASP A 3 49.87 4.43 -29.02
CA ASP A 3 49.28 5.50 -29.80
C ASP A 3 48.17 6.25 -29.07
N MET A 4 48.23 7.58 -29.08
CA MET A 4 47.30 8.52 -28.42
C MET A 4 45.85 8.27 -28.89
N LEU A 5 45.64 7.74 -30.10
CA LEU A 5 44.34 7.35 -30.67
C LEU A 5 43.75 6.12 -29.99
N SER A 6 44.57 5.20 -29.46
CA SER A 6 44.10 4.03 -28.71
C SER A 6 43.55 4.40 -27.33
N ARG A 7 44.13 5.39 -26.67
CA ARG A 7 43.66 5.91 -25.38
C ARG A 7 42.34 6.68 -25.51
N MET A 8 42.14 7.39 -26.62
CA MET A 8 40.94 8.15 -26.87
C MET A 8 39.73 7.19 -27.19
N ARG A 9 39.98 6.05 -27.86
CA ARG A 9 38.96 5.03 -28.10
C ARG A 9 38.54 4.30 -26.83
N ILE A 10 39.45 4.00 -25.90
CA ILE A 10 39.16 3.37 -24.61
C ILE A 10 38.34 4.29 -23.71
N LEU A 11 38.64 5.59 -23.69
CA LEU A 11 37.91 6.62 -22.94
C LEU A 11 36.47 6.81 -23.49
N LEU A 12 36.27 6.75 -24.80
CA LEU A 12 34.95 6.85 -25.43
C LEU A 12 34.07 5.62 -25.15
N VAL A 13 34.65 4.41 -25.11
CA VAL A 13 33.92 3.17 -24.78
C VAL A 13 33.51 3.14 -23.30
N LEU A 14 34.37 3.62 -22.39
CA LEU A 14 34.06 3.74 -20.99
C LEU A 14 32.98 4.81 -20.70
N ALA A 15 32.96 5.91 -21.47
CA ALA A 15 31.92 6.94 -21.35
C ALA A 15 30.55 6.46 -21.88
N CYS A 16 30.50 5.58 -22.88
CA CYS A 16 29.24 4.98 -23.37
C CYS A 16 28.64 3.95 -22.37
N LEU A 17 29.48 3.26 -21.60
CA LEU A 17 29.00 2.32 -20.58
C LEU A 17 28.41 3.01 -19.34
N ALA A 18 28.79 4.27 -19.08
CA ALA A 18 28.24 5.06 -17.97
C ALA A 18 26.89 5.72 -18.30
N ALA A 19 26.44 5.68 -19.56
CA ALA A 19 25.19 6.30 -20.03
C ALA A 19 24.00 5.35 -20.15
N CYS A 20 24.17 4.05 -19.88
CA CYS A 20 23.03 3.17 -19.60
C CYS A 20 22.49 3.52 -18.22
N LYS A 21 21.62 4.55 -18.13
CA LYS A 21 20.73 4.71 -16.98
C LYS A 21 19.96 3.40 -16.89
N GLN A 22 20.31 2.54 -15.92
CA GLN A 22 19.43 1.46 -15.50
C GLN A 22 18.11 2.16 -15.18
N HIS A 23 17.10 1.86 -15.98
CA HIS A 23 15.76 2.34 -15.72
C HIS A 23 15.32 1.60 -14.46
N ASP A 24 15.26 2.29 -13.34
CA ASP A 24 14.73 1.68 -12.12
C ASP A 24 13.32 1.19 -12.43
N PRO A 25 12.99 -0.07 -12.08
CA PRO A 25 11.67 -0.61 -12.34
C PRO A 25 10.62 0.29 -11.69
N SER A 26 9.48 0.48 -12.35
CA SER A 26 8.38 1.26 -11.78
C SER A 26 8.00 0.71 -10.40
N PRO A 27 7.46 1.55 -9.50
CA PRO A 27 7.02 1.09 -8.16
C PRO A 27 6.06 -0.11 -8.23
N LEU A 28 5.20 -0.16 -9.24
CA LEU A 28 4.31 -1.28 -9.49
C LEU A 28 5.08 -2.55 -9.90
N ALA A 29 6.11 -2.43 -10.74
CA ALA A 29 6.96 -3.56 -11.14
C ALA A 29 7.74 -4.14 -9.95
N GLN A 30 8.20 -3.30 -9.00
CA GLN A 30 8.83 -3.76 -7.75
C GLN A 30 7.83 -4.55 -6.90
N THR A 31 6.59 -4.07 -6.76
CA THR A 31 5.52 -4.77 -6.03
C THR A 31 5.25 -6.18 -6.60
N VAL A 32 5.33 -6.36 -7.92
CA VAL A 32 5.17 -7.68 -8.57
C VAL A 32 6.29 -8.65 -8.18
N GLN A 33 7.52 -8.17 -7.98
CA GLN A 33 8.67 -9.01 -7.61
C GLN A 33 8.62 -9.53 -6.17
N ASP A 34 7.86 -8.89 -5.28
CA ASP A 34 7.78 -9.26 -3.86
C ASP A 34 6.93 -10.52 -3.61
N CYS A 35 6.16 -10.98 -4.60
CA CYS A 35 5.30 -12.15 -4.49
C CYS A 35 5.91 -13.35 -5.21
N ARG A 36 6.31 -14.38 -4.45
CA ARG A 36 7.09 -15.53 -4.93
C ARG A 36 6.26 -16.77 -5.25
N SER A 37 4.93 -16.71 -5.19
CA SER A 37 4.02 -17.80 -5.51
C SER A 37 3.38 -17.59 -6.88
N GLU A 38 2.79 -18.64 -7.45
CA GLU A 38 2.11 -18.60 -8.76
C GLU A 38 1.02 -17.50 -8.81
N LEU A 39 0.26 -17.36 -7.72
CA LEU A 39 -0.61 -16.21 -7.47
C LEU A 39 -0.06 -15.49 -6.24
N GLY A 40 0.49 -14.31 -6.43
CA GLY A 40 1.09 -13.50 -5.37
C GLY A 40 0.07 -12.98 -4.35
N CYS A 41 0.53 -12.12 -3.47
CA CYS A 41 -0.33 -11.50 -2.47
C CYS A 41 -1.38 -10.60 -3.14
N PRO A 42 -2.67 -10.75 -2.86
CA PRO A 42 -3.67 -9.87 -3.43
C PRO A 42 -3.44 -8.42 -2.98
N ARG A 43 -3.63 -7.49 -3.91
CA ARG A 43 -3.58 -6.05 -3.64
C ARG A 43 -4.95 -5.47 -3.99
N PRO A 44 -5.85 -5.29 -3.01
CA PRO A 44 -7.15 -4.66 -3.26
C PRO A 44 -6.96 -3.26 -3.83
N ILE A 45 -7.76 -2.91 -4.84
CA ILE A 45 -7.80 -1.57 -5.41
C ILE A 45 -9.06 -0.88 -4.88
N LEU A 46 -8.86 0.18 -4.10
CA LEU A 46 -9.94 0.98 -3.53
C LEU A 46 -10.26 2.15 -4.46
N TYR A 47 -11.53 2.30 -4.78
CA TYR A 47 -12.01 3.54 -5.38
C TYR A 47 -11.93 4.67 -4.36
N VAL A 48 -11.37 5.81 -4.75
CA VAL A 48 -11.35 7.04 -3.95
C VAL A 48 -11.71 8.25 -4.81
N HIS A 49 -12.32 9.26 -4.20
CA HIS A 49 -12.69 10.50 -4.90
C HIS A 49 -11.50 11.44 -5.06
N ASP A 50 -10.58 11.43 -4.11
CA ASP A 50 -9.34 12.23 -4.07
C ASP A 50 -8.23 11.35 -3.50
N LEU A 51 -7.25 11.02 -4.35
CA LEU A 51 -6.15 10.13 -3.99
C LEU A 51 -5.31 10.68 -2.84
N MET A 52 -5.02 11.98 -2.88
CA MET A 52 -4.13 12.58 -1.88
C MET A 52 -4.82 12.75 -0.53
N ALA A 53 -6.11 13.05 -0.52
CA ALA A 53 -6.92 13.10 0.71
C ALA A 53 -7.09 11.69 1.31
N ALA A 54 -7.40 10.68 0.51
CA ALA A 54 -7.52 9.30 0.96
C ALA A 54 -6.19 8.79 1.54
N ARG A 55 -5.07 8.95 0.83
CA ARG A 55 -3.73 8.55 1.31
C ARG A 55 -3.36 9.24 2.63
N ARG A 56 -3.69 10.52 2.78
CA ARG A 56 -3.48 11.27 4.03
C ARG A 56 -4.29 10.66 5.17
N TYR A 57 -5.58 10.35 4.96
CA TYR A 57 -6.42 9.68 5.95
C TYR A 57 -5.84 8.33 6.39
N TYR A 58 -5.45 7.49 5.43
CA TYR A 58 -4.83 6.19 5.75
C TYR A 58 -3.52 6.35 6.51
N HIS A 59 -2.74 7.37 6.22
CA HIS A 59 -1.49 7.64 6.94
C HIS A 59 -1.73 8.17 8.35
N GLU A 60 -2.49 9.25 8.48
CA GLU A 60 -2.66 9.95 9.75
C GLU A 60 -3.59 9.21 10.70
N GLN A 61 -4.75 8.75 10.22
CA GLN A 61 -5.78 8.13 11.06
C GLN A 61 -5.63 6.61 11.15
N LEU A 62 -5.26 5.95 10.05
CA LEU A 62 -5.15 4.49 10.06
C LEU A 62 -3.72 3.98 10.26
N GLY A 63 -2.71 4.86 10.29
CA GLY A 63 -1.31 4.52 10.57
C GLY A 63 -0.60 3.75 9.45
N PHE A 64 -1.08 3.88 8.21
CA PHE A 64 -0.41 3.31 7.04
C PHE A 64 0.79 4.15 6.63
N LYS A 65 1.79 3.50 6.07
CA LYS A 65 2.91 4.13 5.37
C LYS A 65 2.45 4.55 3.97
N LEU A 66 2.88 5.72 3.52
CA LEU A 66 2.73 6.15 2.15
C LEU A 66 3.80 5.47 1.30
N ASP A 67 3.39 4.63 0.33
CA ASP A 67 4.35 3.94 -0.54
C ASP A 67 4.67 4.81 -1.77
N TRP A 68 3.94 4.65 -2.85
CA TRP A 68 4.20 5.31 -4.13
C TRP A 68 2.93 5.93 -4.71
N THR A 69 3.10 6.79 -5.70
CA THR A 69 2.04 7.31 -6.57
C THR A 69 2.47 7.22 -8.01
N ASP A 70 1.52 7.13 -8.93
CA ASP A 70 1.68 7.13 -10.37
C ASP A 70 0.71 8.15 -11.01
N GLY A 71 1.08 8.62 -12.22
CA GLY A 71 0.35 9.69 -12.91
C GLY A 71 0.91 11.09 -12.65
N ASP A 72 0.59 12.02 -13.55
CA ASP A 72 0.90 13.45 -13.42
C ASP A 72 -0.29 14.30 -13.96
N PRO A 73 -1.17 14.84 -13.11
CA PRO A 73 -1.20 14.67 -11.64
C PRO A 73 -1.44 13.21 -11.20
N PRO A 74 -0.99 12.82 -9.98
CA PRO A 74 -1.17 11.46 -9.51
C PRO A 74 -2.65 11.09 -9.35
N ASP A 75 -3.07 9.95 -9.94
CA ASP A 75 -4.42 9.39 -9.86
C ASP A 75 -4.44 7.93 -9.37
N PHE A 76 -3.28 7.32 -9.21
CA PHE A 76 -3.10 5.97 -8.69
C PHE A 76 -1.98 5.93 -7.65
N GLY A 77 -2.11 5.10 -6.60
CA GLY A 77 -1.09 5.02 -5.58
C GLY A 77 -1.28 3.85 -4.62
N ALA A 78 -0.36 3.72 -3.67
CA ALA A 78 -0.37 2.67 -2.68
C ALA A 78 -0.08 3.18 -1.27
N VAL A 79 -0.61 2.43 -0.30
CA VAL A 79 -0.30 2.56 1.12
C VAL A 79 -0.12 1.16 1.73
N SER A 80 0.73 1.03 2.76
CA SER A 80 0.98 -0.24 3.43
C SER A 80 1.02 -0.12 4.96
N ARG A 81 0.59 -1.19 5.65
CA ARG A 81 0.74 -1.34 7.09
C ARG A 81 0.93 -2.83 7.44
N GLY A 82 2.09 -3.19 8.02
CA GLY A 82 2.49 -4.59 8.16
C GLY A 82 2.51 -5.28 6.79
N ASP A 83 1.88 -6.44 6.68
CA ASP A 83 1.80 -7.22 5.43
C ASP A 83 0.64 -6.77 4.52
N THR A 84 -0.18 -5.83 4.96
CA THR A 84 -1.31 -5.30 4.18
C THR A 84 -0.84 -4.16 3.30
N GLN A 85 -1.00 -4.30 1.98
CA GLN A 85 -0.85 -3.22 1.02
C GLN A 85 -2.16 -3.01 0.26
N LEU A 86 -2.56 -1.76 0.13
CA LEU A 86 -3.78 -1.34 -0.56
C LEU A 86 -3.39 -0.40 -1.70
N PHE A 87 -3.96 -0.63 -2.87
CA PHE A 87 -3.92 0.31 -3.98
C PHE A 87 -5.13 1.23 -3.91
N MET A 88 -4.98 2.44 -4.42
CA MET A 88 -6.02 3.45 -4.49
C MET A 88 -6.07 4.03 -5.88
N CYS A 89 -7.26 4.17 -6.42
CA CYS A 89 -7.51 4.67 -7.75
C CYS A 89 -8.51 5.82 -7.68
N GLU A 90 -8.06 7.03 -8.08
CA GLU A 90 -8.93 8.20 -8.08
C GLU A 90 -9.90 8.12 -9.24
N ARG A 91 -11.20 7.90 -8.92
CA ARG A 91 -12.32 7.86 -9.87
C ARG A 91 -12.13 6.91 -11.05
N CYS A 92 -11.34 5.83 -10.89
CA CYS A 92 -11.03 4.95 -12.00
C CYS A 92 -11.54 3.52 -11.81
N GLN A 93 -10.95 2.69 -10.95
CA GLN A 93 -11.32 1.27 -10.84
C GLN A 93 -12.18 0.99 -9.61
N GLY A 94 -13.10 0.03 -9.74
CA GLY A 94 -13.97 -0.37 -8.65
C GLY A 94 -15.12 0.61 -8.40
N ASN A 95 -15.74 0.47 -7.24
CA ASN A 95 -16.81 1.33 -6.74
C ASN A 95 -16.49 1.73 -5.31
N ALA A 96 -17.00 2.89 -4.88
CA ALA A 96 -16.96 3.30 -3.48
C ALA A 96 -17.67 2.27 -2.57
N GLY A 97 -17.22 2.15 -1.33
CA GLY A 97 -17.83 1.25 -0.36
C GLY A 97 -17.35 -0.21 -0.44
N SER A 98 -16.16 -0.46 -0.92
CA SER A 98 -15.53 -1.79 -0.91
C SER A 98 -15.30 -2.30 0.51
N TRP A 99 -15.41 -3.63 0.71
CA TRP A 99 -15.16 -4.28 2.00
C TRP A 99 -13.95 -5.19 1.92
N LEU A 100 -13.08 -5.07 2.93
CA LEU A 100 -11.85 -5.84 3.06
C LEU A 100 -11.80 -6.48 4.44
N TRP A 101 -11.42 -7.76 4.52
CA TRP A 101 -11.14 -8.40 5.79
C TRP A 101 -9.62 -8.41 6.03
N VAL A 102 -9.18 -7.98 7.22
CA VAL A 102 -7.76 -7.87 7.59
C VAL A 102 -7.57 -8.51 8.97
N ALA A 103 -6.58 -9.40 9.09
CA ALA A 103 -6.19 -9.98 10.36
C ALA A 103 -5.32 -9.03 11.18
N THR A 104 -5.46 -9.08 12.50
CA THR A 104 -4.56 -8.44 13.46
C THR A 104 -4.32 -9.37 14.66
N PRO A 105 -3.16 -9.34 15.30
CA PRO A 105 -2.93 -10.10 16.52
C PRO A 105 -3.80 -9.63 17.70
N ASP A 106 -4.20 -8.36 17.71
CA ASP A 106 -4.94 -7.75 18.83
C ASP A 106 -5.81 -6.60 18.34
N VAL A 107 -7.10 -6.89 18.13
CA VAL A 107 -8.07 -5.93 17.62
C VAL A 107 -8.40 -4.83 18.65
N ASP A 108 -8.37 -5.13 19.95
CA ASP A 108 -8.67 -4.14 20.99
C ASP A 108 -7.55 -3.10 21.13
N ARG A 109 -6.28 -3.55 21.08
CA ARG A 109 -5.13 -2.64 21.08
C ARG A 109 -5.15 -1.75 19.85
N LEU A 110 -5.40 -2.34 18.68
CA LEU A 110 -5.49 -1.59 17.43
C LEU A 110 -6.65 -0.60 17.47
N HIS A 111 -7.82 -0.99 17.98
CA HIS A 111 -8.96 -0.10 18.14
C HIS A 111 -8.60 1.13 19.01
N ALA A 112 -7.97 0.90 20.17
CA ALA A 112 -7.56 2.00 21.05
C ALA A 112 -6.57 2.97 20.36
N GLU A 113 -5.67 2.46 19.51
CA GLU A 113 -4.79 3.29 18.69
C GLU A 113 -5.57 4.10 17.67
N LEU A 114 -6.46 3.45 16.89
CA LEU A 114 -7.21 4.10 15.82
C LEU A 114 -8.17 5.17 16.35
N VAL A 115 -8.81 4.93 17.49
CA VAL A 115 -9.63 5.96 18.17
C VAL A 115 -8.80 7.18 18.53
N LYS A 116 -7.60 7.02 19.08
CA LYS A 116 -6.71 8.14 19.39
C LYS A 116 -6.27 8.92 18.16
N ARG A 117 -6.18 8.26 17.01
CA ARG A 117 -5.84 8.88 15.73
C ARG A 117 -7.04 9.55 15.04
N GLY A 118 -8.25 9.40 15.55
CA GLY A 118 -9.48 9.97 14.99
C GLY A 118 -10.04 9.18 13.80
N ALA A 119 -9.78 7.89 13.72
CA ALA A 119 -10.33 7.02 12.68
C ALA A 119 -11.87 6.90 12.77
N ILE A 120 -12.53 6.71 11.63
CA ILE A 120 -13.98 6.50 11.55
C ILE A 120 -14.31 5.07 11.97
N ILE A 121 -14.66 4.86 13.22
CA ILE A 121 -15.06 3.54 13.74
C ILE A 121 -16.56 3.32 13.48
N LYS A 122 -16.88 2.43 12.52
CA LYS A 122 -18.28 2.03 12.25
C LYS A 122 -18.84 1.10 13.30
N SER A 123 -18.00 0.19 13.79
CA SER A 123 -18.37 -0.76 14.85
C SER A 123 -17.14 -1.04 15.71
N PRO A 124 -17.21 -0.86 17.03
CA PRO A 124 -16.12 -1.23 17.93
C PRO A 124 -15.91 -2.76 17.97
N PRO A 125 -14.79 -3.23 18.56
CA PRO A 125 -14.53 -4.65 18.70
C PRO A 125 -15.65 -5.40 19.43
N GLY A 126 -16.11 -6.49 18.83
CA GLY A 126 -17.11 -7.38 19.42
C GLY A 126 -16.88 -8.82 18.98
N ASP A 127 -17.16 -9.77 19.91
CA ASP A 127 -17.04 -11.20 19.64
C ASP A 127 -18.13 -11.64 18.65
N LYS A 128 -17.76 -12.47 17.69
CA LYS A 128 -18.64 -12.95 16.63
C LYS A 128 -18.88 -14.45 16.76
N PRO A 129 -20.07 -14.95 16.35
CA PRO A 129 -20.40 -16.38 16.45
C PRO A 129 -19.43 -17.31 15.74
N TRP A 130 -18.68 -16.79 14.76
CA TRP A 130 -17.68 -17.54 13.99
C TRP A 130 -16.28 -17.56 14.63
N GLY A 131 -16.15 -17.20 15.90
CA GLY A 131 -14.91 -17.40 16.67
C GLY A 131 -13.85 -16.32 16.55
N VAL A 132 -14.20 -15.15 16.03
CA VAL A 132 -13.28 -14.01 15.97
C VAL A 132 -13.87 -12.78 16.64
N ARG A 133 -13.02 -11.93 17.15
CA ARG A 133 -13.36 -10.61 17.65
C ARG A 133 -13.05 -9.57 16.58
N GLU A 134 -14.05 -8.80 16.15
CA GLU A 134 -13.95 -7.92 14.98
C GLU A 134 -14.44 -6.52 15.23
N MET A 135 -13.78 -5.53 14.60
CA MET A 135 -14.24 -4.16 14.45
C MET A 135 -14.42 -3.79 12.97
N GLN A 136 -15.11 -2.69 12.72
CA GLN A 136 -15.24 -2.10 11.38
C GLN A 136 -14.75 -0.65 11.39
N VAL A 137 -13.85 -0.33 10.48
CA VAL A 137 -13.27 0.99 10.30
C VAL A 137 -13.57 1.44 8.88
N ALA A 138 -14.12 2.63 8.70
CA ALA A 138 -14.39 3.19 7.39
C ALA A 138 -13.35 4.22 6.99
N ASP A 139 -13.21 4.44 5.68
CA ASP A 139 -12.58 5.64 5.13
C ASP A 139 -13.64 6.68 4.70
N PRO A 140 -13.22 7.90 4.31
CA PRO A 140 -14.15 8.94 3.85
C PRO A 140 -14.93 8.58 2.58
N ASP A 141 -14.42 7.64 1.76
CA ASP A 141 -15.06 7.16 0.53
C ASP A 141 -16.02 5.98 0.79
N GLY A 142 -16.18 5.59 2.06
CA GLY A 142 -17.07 4.51 2.48
C GLY A 142 -16.48 3.12 2.34
N ASN A 143 -15.21 2.97 1.96
CA ASN A 143 -14.55 1.69 2.02
C ASN A 143 -14.42 1.22 3.48
N VAL A 144 -14.60 -0.07 3.74
CA VAL A 144 -14.63 -0.64 5.08
C VAL A 144 -13.55 -1.68 5.26
N LEU A 145 -12.66 -1.43 6.21
CA LEU A 145 -11.76 -2.46 6.73
C LEU A 145 -12.47 -3.17 7.89
N ARG A 146 -12.81 -4.42 7.68
CA ARG A 146 -13.28 -5.33 8.71
C ARG A 146 -12.06 -6.02 9.30
N ILE A 147 -11.70 -5.69 10.53
CA ILE A 147 -10.43 -6.09 11.16
C ILE A 147 -10.72 -7.04 12.30
N GLY A 148 -10.09 -8.21 12.30
CA GLY A 148 -10.35 -9.25 13.27
C GLY A 148 -9.10 -9.89 13.88
N SER A 149 -9.25 -10.37 15.11
CA SER A 149 -8.28 -11.20 15.82
C SER A 149 -8.97 -12.44 16.42
N PRO A 150 -8.22 -13.52 16.76
CA PRO A 150 -8.77 -14.59 17.56
C PRO A 150 -9.38 -14.05 18.86
N ILE A 151 -10.48 -14.66 19.32
CA ILE A 151 -11.00 -14.41 20.65
C ILE A 151 -9.95 -14.92 21.65
N LYS A 152 -9.51 -14.04 22.56
CA LYS A 152 -8.59 -14.46 23.63
C LYS A 152 -9.38 -15.22 24.68
N ASP A 153 -8.87 -16.41 25.08
CA ASP A 153 -9.38 -17.11 26.24
C ASP A 153 -9.32 -16.20 27.47
N ARG A 154 -10.42 -16.09 28.17
CA ARG A 154 -10.54 -15.25 29.37
C ARG A 154 -10.08 -16.02 30.60
#